data_a03e0a469a1de96ace43880d6cdb7761
#
_entry.id   a03e0a469a1de96ace43880d6cdb7761
#
_cell.length_a   1.000
_cell.length_b   1.000
_cell.length_c   1.000
_cell.angle_alpha   90.00
_cell.angle_beta   90.00
_cell.angle_gamma   90.00
#
_symmetry.space_group_name_H-M   'P 1'
#
loop_
_entity.id
_entity.type
_entity.pdbx_description
1 polymer ?
#
loop_
_entity_poly.entity_id
_entity_poly.type
_entity_poly.pdbx_seq_one_letter_code
_entity_poly.pdbx_strand_id
1 'polypeptide(L)'
;MAVIKINRSTSRLQAPTTPNLEAARLDTNLALQMGASLTYAVDLVEKVKAKTKKQEDKNTFRKLRLDLDRDIIAKKTAYENSTDIQDVDNFLKDVNPDQYKELLKSQNKEVQSLINNYLYQEASNEFKNLFTKITSNHLILNVEGDKQDLMALDMEEASNDPIKRQQAKDKKTLWFSDPENIKRYSAK
;
A
#
# COMPACT_ATOMS: atom_id res chain seq x y z
N MET A 1 33.29 2.03 -51.05
CA MET A 1 32.42 0.85 -51.19
C MET A 1 33.30 -0.39 -51.32
N ALA A 2 33.31 -1.26 -50.32
CA ALA A 2 34.07 -2.49 -50.33
C ALA A 2 33.20 -3.64 -50.85
N VAL A 3 33.62 -4.27 -51.94
CA VAL A 3 32.92 -5.40 -52.53
C VAL A 3 33.48 -6.69 -51.93
N ILE A 4 32.62 -7.39 -51.19
CA ILE A 4 32.96 -8.72 -50.63
C ILE A 4 32.74 -9.75 -51.74
N LYS A 5 33.82 -10.35 -52.21
CA LYS A 5 33.79 -11.53 -53.12
C LYS A 5 33.48 -12.78 -52.32
N ILE A 6 32.28 -13.32 -52.50
CA ILE A 6 31.92 -14.63 -51.94
C ILE A 6 32.45 -15.71 -52.89
N ASN A 7 33.48 -16.46 -52.45
CA ASN A 7 34.02 -17.61 -53.18
C ASN A 7 33.10 -18.81 -52.93
N ARG A 8 32.27 -19.20 -53.92
CA ARG A 8 31.46 -20.42 -53.87
C ARG A 8 32.32 -21.60 -54.27
N SER A 9 32.85 -22.32 -53.29
CA SER A 9 33.47 -23.63 -53.53
C SER A 9 32.34 -24.67 -53.72
N THR A 10 32.19 -25.14 -54.96
CA THR A 10 31.31 -26.27 -55.29
C THR A 10 32.12 -27.58 -55.07
N SER A 11 32.22 -28.07 -53.86
CA SER A 11 32.64 -29.42 -53.60
C SER A 11 31.53 -30.41 -53.92
N ARG A 12 31.69 -31.23 -54.94
CA ARG A 12 30.81 -32.35 -55.23
C ARG A 12 30.91 -33.36 -54.08
N LEU A 13 29.82 -33.48 -53.33
CA LEU A 13 29.64 -34.55 -52.36
C LEU A 13 29.52 -35.90 -53.11
N GLN A 14 30.56 -36.73 -53.06
CA GLN A 14 30.44 -38.13 -53.40
C GLN A 14 29.62 -38.83 -52.31
N ALA A 15 28.55 -39.50 -52.70
CA ALA A 15 27.72 -40.26 -51.78
C ALA A 15 28.56 -41.47 -51.24
N PRO A 16 28.60 -41.68 -49.93
CA PRO A 16 29.28 -42.84 -49.35
C PRO A 16 28.48 -44.12 -49.64
N THR A 17 29.14 -45.11 -50.15
CA THR A 17 28.58 -46.35 -50.68
C THR A 17 28.39 -47.46 -49.64
N THR A 18 28.58 -47.23 -48.36
CA THR A 18 28.23 -48.14 -47.27
C THR A 18 27.86 -47.39 -45.99
N PRO A 19 26.71 -47.71 -45.36
CA PRO A 19 26.39 -47.11 -44.06
C PRO A 19 27.32 -47.69 -43.00
N ASN A 20 28.30 -46.90 -42.54
CA ASN A 20 29.12 -47.29 -41.43
C ASN A 20 28.26 -47.11 -40.13
N LEU A 21 27.91 -48.23 -39.51
CA LEU A 21 27.11 -48.29 -38.29
C LEU A 21 27.74 -47.50 -37.14
N GLU A 22 29.04 -47.32 -37.14
CA GLU A 22 29.75 -46.49 -36.15
C GLU A 22 29.53 -44.99 -36.39
N ALA A 23 29.49 -44.54 -37.65
CA ALA A 23 29.15 -43.16 -37.98
C ALA A 23 27.73 -42.81 -37.59
N ALA A 24 26.77 -43.74 -37.81
CA ALA A 24 25.38 -43.55 -37.39
C ALA A 24 25.20 -43.50 -35.86
N ARG A 25 26.02 -44.24 -35.09
CA ARG A 25 26.04 -44.19 -33.62
C ARG A 25 26.66 -42.88 -33.10
N LEU A 26 27.71 -42.39 -33.76
CA LEU A 26 28.33 -41.11 -33.45
C LEU A 26 27.35 -39.94 -33.72
N ASP A 27 26.66 -39.98 -34.83
CA ASP A 27 25.64 -38.95 -35.15
C ASP A 27 24.44 -38.96 -34.20
N THR A 28 23.98 -40.14 -33.75
CA THR A 28 22.91 -40.23 -32.74
C THR A 28 23.38 -39.76 -31.38
N ASN A 29 24.58 -40.06 -30.94
CA ASN A 29 25.14 -39.55 -29.69
C ASN A 29 25.37 -38.04 -29.73
N LEU A 30 25.84 -37.51 -30.84
CA LEU A 30 26.02 -36.07 -31.05
C LEU A 30 24.65 -35.35 -31.06
N ALA A 31 23.66 -35.91 -31.72
CA ALA A 31 22.28 -35.38 -31.74
C ALA A 31 21.65 -35.41 -30.35
N LEU A 32 21.86 -36.45 -29.54
CA LEU A 32 21.40 -36.53 -28.14
C LEU A 32 22.11 -35.52 -27.24
N GLN A 33 23.44 -35.33 -27.41
CA GLN A 33 24.18 -34.31 -26.66
C GLN A 33 23.75 -32.88 -27.05
N MET A 34 23.54 -32.64 -28.35
CA MET A 34 23.05 -31.34 -28.82
C MET A 34 21.58 -31.11 -28.34
N GLY A 35 20.75 -32.15 -28.34
CA GLY A 35 19.39 -32.08 -27.79
C GLY A 35 19.39 -31.75 -26.31
N ALA A 36 20.25 -32.43 -25.54
CA ALA A 36 20.35 -32.14 -24.09
C ALA A 36 20.90 -30.72 -23.81
N SER A 37 21.87 -30.25 -24.58
CA SER A 37 22.42 -28.90 -24.45
C SER A 37 21.41 -27.83 -24.87
N LEU A 38 20.61 -28.09 -25.91
CA LEU A 38 19.52 -27.20 -26.32
C LEU A 38 18.42 -27.11 -25.27
N THR A 39 18.02 -28.24 -24.67
CA THR A 39 17.03 -28.28 -23.59
C THR A 39 17.53 -27.49 -22.39
N TYR A 40 18.78 -27.67 -21.99
CA TYR A 40 19.39 -26.90 -20.91
C TYR A 40 19.46 -25.41 -21.23
N ALA A 41 19.79 -25.03 -22.46
CA ALA A 41 19.81 -23.62 -22.88
C ALA A 41 18.41 -22.99 -22.86
N VAL A 42 17.37 -23.72 -23.28
CA VAL A 42 15.98 -23.28 -23.21
C VAL A 42 15.57 -23.07 -21.76
N ASP A 43 15.83 -24.05 -20.88
CA ASP A 43 15.54 -23.92 -19.44
C ASP A 43 16.24 -22.73 -18.79
N LEU A 44 17.49 -22.48 -19.18
CA LEU A 44 18.25 -21.34 -18.69
C LEU A 44 17.63 -20.02 -19.14
N VAL A 45 17.25 -19.92 -20.42
CA VAL A 45 16.58 -18.75 -20.99
C VAL A 45 15.24 -18.50 -20.30
N GLU A 46 14.44 -19.54 -20.04
CA GLU A 46 13.18 -19.42 -19.32
C GLU A 46 13.39 -18.96 -17.87
N LYS A 47 14.36 -19.51 -17.16
CA LYS A 47 14.74 -19.06 -15.82
C LYS A 47 15.20 -17.59 -15.79
N VAL A 48 15.99 -17.18 -16.78
CA VAL A 48 16.42 -15.78 -16.90
C VAL A 48 15.21 -14.88 -17.17
N LYS A 49 14.34 -15.24 -18.14
CA LYS A 49 13.12 -14.48 -18.43
C LYS A 49 12.22 -14.36 -17.21
N ALA A 50 12.03 -15.45 -16.47
CA ALA A 50 11.23 -15.43 -15.24
C ALA A 50 11.82 -14.52 -14.16
N LYS A 51 13.16 -14.54 -13.98
CA LYS A 51 13.85 -13.63 -13.05
C LYS A 51 13.73 -12.17 -13.48
N THR A 52 13.92 -11.88 -14.77
CA THR A 52 13.80 -10.53 -15.33
C THR A 52 12.39 -10.00 -15.13
N LYS A 53 11.39 -10.79 -15.51
CA LYS A 53 9.98 -10.42 -15.30
C LYS A 53 9.66 -10.13 -13.82
N LYS A 54 10.10 -11.00 -12.92
CA LYS A 54 9.92 -10.79 -11.47
C LYS A 54 10.60 -9.51 -10.97
N GLN A 55 11.74 -9.14 -11.55
CA GLN A 55 12.43 -7.88 -11.22
C GLN A 55 11.69 -6.65 -11.77
N GLU A 56 11.16 -6.75 -12.98
CA GLU A 56 10.32 -5.71 -13.60
C GLU A 56 9.05 -5.47 -12.79
N ASP A 57 8.37 -6.55 -12.37
CA ASP A 57 7.17 -6.47 -11.53
C ASP A 57 7.46 -5.79 -10.19
N LYS A 58 8.59 -6.13 -9.55
CA LYS A 58 9.04 -5.45 -8.32
C LYS A 58 9.34 -3.97 -8.53
N ASN A 59 9.96 -3.61 -9.64
CA ASN A 59 10.27 -2.21 -9.94
C ASN A 59 8.99 -1.42 -10.24
N THR A 60 8.04 -2.02 -10.95
CA THR A 60 6.71 -1.44 -11.20
C THR A 60 5.96 -1.23 -9.89
N PHE A 61 5.92 -2.25 -9.02
CA PHE A 61 5.33 -2.14 -7.69
C PHE A 61 5.95 -1.01 -6.86
N ARG A 62 7.29 -0.88 -6.85
CA ARG A 62 7.98 0.17 -6.10
C ARG A 62 7.60 1.58 -6.57
N LYS A 63 7.47 1.80 -7.88
CA LYS A 63 7.05 3.09 -8.43
C LYS A 63 5.62 3.42 -8.03
N LEU A 64 4.70 2.48 -8.25
CA LEU A 64 3.29 2.65 -7.90
C LEU A 64 3.09 2.84 -6.40
N ARG A 65 3.84 2.14 -5.58
CA ARG A 65 3.82 2.31 -4.13
C ARG A 65 4.13 3.75 -3.71
N LEU A 66 5.15 4.38 -4.28
CA LEU A 66 5.49 5.77 -3.95
C LEU A 66 4.37 6.75 -4.28
N ASP A 67 3.66 6.52 -5.39
CA ASP A 67 2.52 7.36 -5.78
C ASP A 67 1.33 7.13 -4.85
N LEU A 68 1.08 5.88 -4.46
CA LEU A 68 0.05 5.51 -3.48
C LEU A 68 0.35 6.08 -2.10
N ASP A 69 1.61 6.02 -1.63
CA ASP A 69 2.03 6.62 -0.36
C ASP A 69 1.72 8.11 -0.31
N ARG A 70 2.04 8.83 -1.39
CA ARG A 70 1.74 10.27 -1.48
C ARG A 70 0.24 10.55 -1.43
N ASP A 71 -0.55 9.75 -2.13
CA ASP A 71 -2.01 9.92 -2.17
C ASP A 71 -2.64 9.61 -0.80
N ILE A 72 -2.24 8.52 -0.15
CA ILE A 72 -2.70 8.13 1.20
C ILE A 72 -2.32 9.22 2.21
N ILE A 73 -1.09 9.73 2.17
CA ILE A 73 -0.63 10.80 3.06
C ILE A 73 -1.43 12.08 2.83
N ALA A 74 -1.68 12.46 1.57
CA ALA A 74 -2.47 13.64 1.25
C ALA A 74 -3.90 13.53 1.78
N LYS A 75 -4.55 12.39 1.58
CA LYS A 75 -5.88 12.09 2.11
C LYS A 75 -5.89 12.10 3.64
N LYS A 76 -4.93 11.46 4.28
CA LYS A 76 -4.78 11.48 5.73
C LYS A 76 -4.66 12.90 6.27
N THR A 77 -3.80 13.73 5.66
CA THR A 77 -3.59 15.11 6.10
C THR A 77 -4.87 15.94 6.05
N ALA A 78 -5.77 15.66 5.10
CA ALA A 78 -7.07 16.32 5.03
C ALA A 78 -7.93 16.09 6.27
N TYR A 79 -7.79 14.93 6.91
CA TYR A 79 -8.58 14.55 8.10
C TYR A 79 -7.84 14.72 9.43
N GLU A 80 -6.53 14.97 9.43
CA GLU A 80 -5.70 15.00 10.66
C GLU A 80 -6.14 16.01 11.73
N ASN A 81 -6.76 17.10 11.31
CA ASN A 81 -7.23 18.16 12.20
C ASN A 81 -8.72 18.04 12.52
N SER A 82 -9.39 16.99 12.04
CA SER A 82 -10.79 16.76 12.34
C SER A 82 -10.98 16.44 13.83
N THR A 83 -12.16 16.81 14.32
CA THR A 83 -12.68 16.41 15.62
C THR A 83 -13.89 15.47 15.47
N ASP A 84 -14.31 15.19 14.23
CA ASP A 84 -15.41 14.27 13.93
C ASP A 84 -14.90 12.85 13.74
N ILE A 85 -15.34 11.94 14.60
CA ILE A 85 -14.99 10.52 14.54
C ILE A 85 -15.42 9.86 13.22
N GLN A 86 -16.49 10.37 12.57
CA GLN A 86 -16.96 9.86 11.28
C GLN A 86 -15.93 10.08 10.15
N ASP A 87 -15.03 11.04 10.29
CA ASP A 87 -13.99 11.30 9.31
C ASP A 87 -12.97 10.17 9.23
N VAL A 88 -12.87 9.32 10.23
CA VAL A 88 -12.06 8.09 10.17
C VAL A 88 -12.66 7.11 9.15
N ASP A 89 -13.99 6.95 9.14
CA ASP A 89 -14.69 6.11 8.18
C ASP A 89 -14.63 6.70 6.76
N ASN A 90 -14.67 8.02 6.64
CA ASN A 90 -14.52 8.72 5.37
C ASN A 90 -13.11 8.50 4.80
N PHE A 91 -12.07 8.61 5.62
CA PHE A 91 -10.71 8.28 5.22
C PHE A 91 -10.60 6.84 4.69
N LEU A 92 -11.20 5.85 5.39
CA LEU A 92 -11.18 4.47 4.92
C LEU A 92 -11.86 4.28 3.56
N LYS A 93 -12.95 5.00 3.30
CA LYS A 93 -13.62 4.99 1.98
C LYS A 93 -12.69 5.56 0.91
N ASP A 94 -11.98 6.63 1.22
CA ASP A 94 -11.09 7.32 0.28
C ASP A 94 -9.83 6.51 -0.08
N VAL A 95 -9.33 5.67 0.85
CA VAL A 95 -8.16 4.81 0.63
C VAL A 95 -8.50 3.36 0.31
N ASN A 96 -9.78 3.05 0.10
CA ASN A 96 -10.22 1.71 -0.28
C ASN A 96 -9.57 1.28 -1.60
N PRO A 97 -9.10 0.02 -1.74
CA PRO A 97 -8.57 -0.53 -3.00
C PRO A 97 -9.47 -0.30 -4.21
N ASP A 98 -10.79 -0.20 -4.00
CA ASP A 98 -11.75 0.10 -5.06
C ASP A 98 -11.53 1.46 -5.74
N GLN A 99 -10.99 2.44 -5.05
CA GLN A 99 -10.63 3.74 -5.59
C GLN A 99 -9.47 3.67 -6.60
N TYR A 100 -8.64 2.62 -6.48
CA TYR A 100 -7.47 2.41 -7.33
C TYR A 100 -7.71 1.37 -8.43
N LYS A 101 -8.97 0.94 -8.66
CA LYS A 101 -9.33 -0.08 -9.67
C LYS A 101 -8.80 0.24 -11.07
N GLU A 102 -8.91 1.48 -11.50
CA GLU A 102 -8.46 1.86 -12.85
C GLU A 102 -6.92 1.78 -12.97
N LEU A 103 -6.20 2.19 -11.94
CA LEU A 103 -4.75 2.03 -11.86
C LEU A 103 -4.36 0.55 -11.89
N LEU A 104 -5.10 -0.30 -11.18
CA LEU A 104 -4.84 -1.72 -11.08
C LEU A 104 -5.14 -2.48 -12.38
N LYS A 105 -6.19 -2.11 -13.12
CA LYS A 105 -6.56 -2.77 -14.39
C LYS A 105 -5.42 -2.80 -15.41
N SER A 106 -4.57 -1.79 -15.43
CA SER A 106 -3.43 -1.71 -16.34
C SER A 106 -2.24 -2.59 -15.93
N GLN A 107 -2.28 -3.18 -14.74
CA GLN A 107 -1.19 -3.96 -14.19
C GLN A 107 -1.43 -5.48 -14.34
N ASN A 108 -0.33 -6.25 -14.36
CA ASN A 108 -0.45 -7.71 -14.31
C ASN A 108 -0.93 -8.20 -12.93
N LYS A 109 -1.42 -9.44 -12.86
CA LYS A 109 -2.02 -10.01 -11.64
C LYS A 109 -1.08 -10.02 -10.43
N GLU A 110 0.23 -10.19 -10.65
CA GLU A 110 1.22 -10.24 -9.58
C GLU A 110 1.40 -8.85 -8.95
N VAL A 111 1.55 -7.82 -9.77
CA VAL A 111 1.61 -6.42 -9.32
C VAL A 111 0.30 -5.99 -8.66
N GLN A 112 -0.86 -6.37 -9.22
CA GLN A 112 -2.17 -6.11 -8.59
C GLN A 112 -2.25 -6.70 -7.18
N SER A 113 -1.81 -7.96 -7.00
CA SER A 113 -1.81 -8.61 -5.69
C SER A 113 -0.90 -7.91 -4.69
N LEU A 114 0.29 -7.50 -5.12
CA LEU A 114 1.24 -6.76 -4.27
C LEU A 114 0.66 -5.41 -3.83
N ILE A 115 0.02 -4.68 -4.75
CA ILE A 115 -0.59 -3.38 -4.45
C ILE A 115 -1.79 -3.54 -3.52
N ASN A 116 -2.67 -4.50 -3.77
CA ASN A 116 -3.82 -4.75 -2.89
C ASN A 116 -3.37 -5.07 -1.46
N ASN A 117 -2.39 -5.98 -1.30
CA ASN A 117 -1.85 -6.31 0.03
C ASN A 117 -1.23 -5.08 0.71
N TYR A 118 -0.51 -4.27 -0.06
CA TYR A 118 0.08 -3.03 0.43
C TYR A 118 -0.99 -2.04 0.89
N LEU A 119 -2.01 -1.78 0.08
CA LEU A 119 -3.12 -0.87 0.42
C LEU A 119 -3.84 -1.31 1.69
N TYR A 120 -4.13 -2.61 1.85
CA TYR A 120 -4.75 -3.11 3.07
C TYR A 120 -3.89 -2.90 4.32
N GLN A 121 -2.58 -3.14 4.21
CA GLN A 121 -1.66 -2.96 5.33
C GLN A 121 -1.49 -1.48 5.69
N GLU A 122 -1.25 -0.65 4.70
CA GLU A 122 -1.01 0.78 4.91
C GLU A 122 -2.28 1.52 5.34
N ALA A 123 -3.41 1.25 4.70
CA ALA A 123 -4.69 1.79 5.12
C ALA A 123 -5.03 1.42 6.57
N SER A 124 -4.74 0.18 6.99
CA SER A 124 -4.96 -0.25 8.37
C SER A 124 -4.05 0.46 9.37
N ASN A 125 -2.79 0.71 9.01
CA ASN A 125 -1.84 1.42 9.87
C ASN A 125 -2.23 2.89 10.00
N GLU A 126 -2.51 3.55 8.88
CA GLU A 126 -2.88 4.95 8.87
C GLU A 126 -4.25 5.20 9.49
N PHE A 127 -5.18 4.25 9.35
CA PHE A 127 -6.44 4.27 10.09
C PHE A 127 -6.22 4.34 11.60
N LYS A 128 -5.39 3.46 12.16
CA LYS A 128 -5.11 3.44 13.61
C LYS A 128 -4.51 4.77 14.07
N ASN A 129 -3.55 5.29 13.29
CA ASN A 129 -2.89 6.56 13.60
C ASN A 129 -3.89 7.71 13.56
N LEU A 130 -4.71 7.78 12.52
CA LEU A 130 -5.72 8.82 12.34
C LEU A 130 -6.83 8.72 13.39
N PHE A 131 -7.31 7.51 13.67
CA PHE A 131 -8.30 7.26 14.71
C PHE A 131 -7.82 7.78 16.07
N THR A 132 -6.60 7.44 16.46
CA THR A 132 -6.00 7.93 17.71
C THR A 132 -5.93 9.44 17.76
N LYS A 133 -5.53 10.08 16.65
CA LYS A 133 -5.38 11.52 16.55
C LYS A 133 -6.74 12.23 16.61
N ILE A 134 -7.73 11.79 15.82
CA ILE A 134 -9.07 12.38 15.82
C ILE A 134 -9.76 12.19 17.17
N THR A 135 -9.62 11.00 17.78
CA THR A 135 -10.16 10.75 19.13
C THR A 135 -9.53 11.69 20.17
N SER A 136 -8.21 11.91 20.07
CA SER A 136 -7.51 12.87 20.93
C SER A 136 -8.00 14.30 20.71
N ASN A 137 -8.14 14.72 19.46
CA ASN A 137 -8.66 16.06 19.12
C ASN A 137 -10.09 16.26 19.65
N HIS A 138 -10.94 15.24 19.47
CA HIS A 138 -12.30 15.25 19.96
C HIS A 138 -12.35 15.37 21.50
N LEU A 139 -11.48 14.62 22.19
CA LEU A 139 -11.38 14.70 23.65
C LEU A 139 -10.89 16.08 24.12
N ILE A 140 -9.88 16.65 23.45
CA ILE A 140 -9.37 18.00 23.76
C ILE A 140 -10.48 19.03 23.59
N LEU A 141 -11.22 18.97 22.47
CA LEU A 141 -12.32 19.89 22.20
C LEU A 141 -13.40 19.81 23.30
N ASN A 142 -13.77 18.60 23.71
CA ASN A 142 -14.75 18.40 24.78
C ASN A 142 -14.25 18.94 26.12
N VAL A 143 -12.97 18.69 26.47
CA VAL A 143 -12.37 19.21 27.71
C VAL A 143 -12.28 20.74 27.69
N GLU A 144 -11.98 21.35 26.55
CA GLU A 144 -11.99 22.81 26.41
C GLU A 144 -13.39 23.41 26.54
N GLY A 145 -14.40 22.75 25.92
CA GLY A 145 -15.80 23.10 26.09
C GLY A 145 -16.25 23.02 27.57
N ASP A 146 -15.95 21.87 28.21
CA ASP A 146 -16.24 21.67 29.64
C ASP A 146 -15.59 22.74 30.53
N LYS A 147 -14.35 23.18 30.22
CA LYS A 147 -13.69 24.28 30.96
C LYS A 147 -14.36 25.62 30.76
N GLN A 148 -14.78 25.93 29.53
CA GLN A 148 -15.49 27.18 29.24
C GLN A 148 -16.83 27.22 29.97
N ASP A 149 -17.58 26.12 29.98
CA ASP A 149 -18.81 25.98 30.70
C ASP A 149 -18.63 26.14 32.22
N LEU A 150 -17.60 25.51 32.80
CA LEU A 150 -17.26 25.68 34.21
C LEU A 150 -16.86 27.11 34.55
N MET A 151 -16.06 27.76 33.68
CA MET A 151 -15.69 29.17 33.86
C MET A 151 -16.94 30.10 33.80
N ALA A 152 -17.86 29.82 32.90
CA ALA A 152 -19.10 30.58 32.82
C ALA A 152 -19.93 30.40 34.11
N LEU A 153 -20.01 29.18 34.64
CA LEU A 153 -20.66 28.90 35.93
C LEU A 153 -19.95 29.58 37.10
N ASP A 154 -18.62 29.67 37.10
CA ASP A 154 -17.83 30.41 38.08
C ASP A 154 -18.17 31.92 38.06
N MET A 155 -18.31 32.49 36.87
CA MET A 155 -18.74 33.88 36.71
C MET A 155 -20.20 34.13 37.19
N GLU A 156 -21.09 33.19 36.87
CA GLU A 156 -22.47 33.26 37.36
C GLU A 156 -22.54 33.11 38.90
N GLU A 157 -21.70 32.27 39.50
CA GLU A 157 -21.60 32.10 40.94
C GLU A 157 -21.04 33.36 41.65
N ALA A 158 -20.16 34.11 40.97
CA ALA A 158 -19.67 35.39 41.47
C ALA A 158 -20.66 36.56 41.31
N SER A 159 -21.83 36.34 40.68
CA SER A 159 -22.87 37.34 40.46
C SER A 159 -23.45 37.85 41.79
N ASN A 160 -23.83 39.13 41.80
CA ASN A 160 -24.53 39.72 42.92
C ASN A 160 -26.01 39.24 43.06
N ASP A 161 -26.52 38.55 42.03
CA ASP A 161 -27.88 37.98 42.03
C ASP A 161 -27.89 36.63 42.77
N PRO A 162 -28.61 36.53 43.91
CA PRO A 162 -28.64 35.30 44.71
C PRO A 162 -29.28 34.12 43.99
N ILE A 163 -30.20 34.37 43.07
CA ILE A 163 -30.86 33.32 42.30
C ILE A 163 -29.88 32.72 41.29
N LYS A 164 -29.15 33.54 40.54
CA LYS A 164 -28.14 33.11 39.61
C LYS A 164 -27.01 32.33 40.29
N ARG A 165 -26.54 32.80 41.45
CA ARG A 165 -25.56 32.10 42.28
C ARG A 165 -26.02 30.69 42.66
N GLN A 166 -27.24 30.55 43.11
CA GLN A 166 -27.72 29.24 43.52
C GLN A 166 -27.87 28.31 42.30
N GLN A 167 -28.40 28.80 41.20
CA GLN A 167 -28.50 28.03 39.96
C GLN A 167 -27.14 27.55 39.42
N ALA A 168 -26.11 28.41 39.48
CA ALA A 168 -24.74 28.05 39.08
C ALA A 168 -24.17 26.93 39.97
N LYS A 169 -24.36 27.03 41.30
CA LYS A 169 -23.93 25.97 42.24
C LYS A 169 -24.63 24.65 41.96
N ASP A 170 -25.90 24.67 41.72
CA ASP A 170 -26.67 23.46 41.41
C ASP A 170 -26.21 22.81 40.11
N LYS A 171 -25.99 23.61 39.05
CA LYS A 171 -25.44 23.14 37.76
C LYS A 171 -24.05 22.56 37.92
N LYS A 172 -23.16 23.20 38.67
CA LYS A 172 -21.80 22.65 38.97
C LYS A 172 -21.89 21.34 39.70
N THR A 173 -22.76 21.26 40.71
CA THR A 173 -22.96 20.02 41.48
C THR A 173 -23.42 18.88 40.57
N LEU A 174 -24.34 19.14 39.65
CA LEU A 174 -24.77 18.18 38.65
C LEU A 174 -23.67 17.79 37.71
N TRP A 175 -22.90 18.77 37.23
CA TRP A 175 -21.75 18.48 36.33
C TRP A 175 -20.71 17.59 36.99
N PHE A 176 -20.30 17.85 38.24
CA PHE A 176 -19.37 17.03 39.00
C PHE A 176 -19.97 15.71 39.53
N SER A 177 -21.28 15.53 39.45
CA SER A 177 -21.94 14.27 39.80
C SER A 177 -21.94 13.27 38.65
N ASP A 178 -21.65 13.70 37.43
CA ASP A 178 -21.57 12.84 36.25
C ASP A 178 -20.18 12.19 36.16
N PRO A 179 -20.09 10.86 36.29
CA PRO A 179 -18.81 10.15 36.20
C PRO A 179 -18.06 10.34 34.89
N GLU A 180 -18.78 10.52 33.79
CA GLU A 180 -18.18 10.74 32.47
C GLU A 180 -17.51 12.12 32.38
N ASN A 181 -18.09 13.15 32.98
CA ASN A 181 -17.49 14.48 33.08
C ASN A 181 -16.21 14.45 33.93
N ILE A 182 -16.24 13.76 35.07
CA ILE A 182 -15.07 13.61 35.93
C ILE A 182 -13.95 12.87 35.21
N LYS A 183 -14.28 11.77 34.52
CA LYS A 183 -13.32 10.96 33.75
C LYS A 183 -12.67 11.79 32.65
N ARG A 184 -13.43 12.56 31.88
CA ARG A 184 -12.89 13.44 30.83
C ARG A 184 -11.98 14.52 31.39
N TYR A 185 -12.35 15.13 32.51
CA TYR A 185 -11.58 16.21 33.13
C TYR A 185 -10.29 15.73 33.81
N SER A 186 -10.28 14.50 34.34
CA SER A 186 -9.12 13.90 35.02
C SER A 186 -8.16 13.13 34.11
N ALA A 187 -8.51 12.96 32.85
CA ALA A 187 -7.68 12.23 31.87
C ALA A 187 -6.49 13.04 31.29
N LYS A 188 -5.87 13.90 32.15
CA LYS A 188 -4.68 14.72 31.76
C LYS A 188 -3.37 14.03 32.16
#